data_675fb439e7617a1a58afd019dc659786
#
_entry.id   675fb439e7617a1a58afd019dc659786
#
_cell.length_a   1.000
_cell.length_b   1.000
_cell.length_c   1.000
_cell.angle_alpha   90.00
_cell.angle_beta   90.00
_cell.angle_gamma   90.00
#
_symmetry.space_group_name_H-M   'P 1'
#
loop_
_entity.id
_entity.type
_entity.pdbx_description
1 polymer ?
#
loop_
_entity_poly.entity_id
_entity_poly.type
_entity_poly.pdbx_seq_one_letter_code
_entity_poly.pdbx_strand_id
1 'polypeptide(L)'
;MRAKWSYQIRSAEDVPWAVARAFYVAKSGRPGPVVLDFAKNAQVEKSEYAPAKLDYIRSYQPVPEMDEEAVCQAAELINSAERPLVLVGHP
;
A
#
# COMPACT_ATOMS: atom_id res chain seq x y z
N MET A 1 15.36 9.93 5.49
CA MET A 1 13.93 9.56 5.36
C MET A 1 13.77 8.54 4.25
N ARG A 2 13.01 7.51 4.48
CA ARG A 2 12.69 6.51 3.45
C ARG A 2 11.28 6.77 2.91
N ALA A 3 11.17 6.87 1.59
CA ALA A 3 9.88 6.90 0.94
C ALA A 3 9.29 5.48 0.88
N LYS A 4 7.99 5.37 1.11
CA LYS A 4 7.26 4.10 0.99
C LYS A 4 7.21 3.61 -0.46
N TRP A 5 7.13 4.55 -1.39
CA TRP A 5 7.17 4.34 -2.83
C TRP A 5 7.67 5.60 -3.52
N SER A 6 8.40 5.42 -4.61
CA SER A 6 8.85 6.52 -5.45
C SER A 6 8.68 6.15 -6.91
N TYR A 7 8.33 7.13 -7.74
CA TYR A 7 8.09 6.92 -9.16
C TYR A 7 8.43 8.17 -9.95
N GLN A 8 9.09 8.01 -11.08
CA GLN A 8 9.33 9.09 -12.02
C GLN A 8 8.27 9.10 -13.12
N ILE A 9 7.50 10.17 -13.19
CA ILE A 9 6.47 10.37 -14.22
C ILE A 9 7.15 10.91 -15.48
N ARG A 10 7.10 10.15 -16.56
CA ARG A 10 7.78 10.46 -17.82
C ARG A 10 6.86 10.98 -18.92
N SER A 11 5.56 10.86 -18.76
CA SER A 11 4.59 11.38 -19.71
C SER A 11 3.37 11.93 -18.98
N ALA A 12 2.68 12.89 -19.61
CA ALA A 12 1.46 13.48 -19.04
C ALA A 12 0.33 12.45 -18.89
N GLU A 13 0.28 11.43 -19.74
CA GLU A 13 -0.74 10.38 -19.67
C GLU A 13 -0.61 9.51 -18.41
N ASP A 14 0.58 9.37 -17.86
CA ASP A 14 0.84 8.59 -16.65
C ASP A 14 0.44 9.32 -15.36
N VAL A 15 0.24 10.64 -15.42
CA VAL A 15 -0.02 11.45 -14.22
C VAL A 15 -1.24 10.97 -13.44
N PRO A 16 -2.42 10.73 -14.04
CA PRO A 16 -3.59 10.28 -13.27
C PRO A 16 -3.35 8.98 -12.53
N TRP A 17 -2.76 8.01 -13.21
CA TRP A 17 -2.44 6.72 -12.61
C TRP A 17 -1.41 6.84 -11.48
N ALA A 18 -0.32 7.57 -11.72
CA ALA A 18 0.75 7.71 -10.75
C ALA A 18 0.28 8.43 -9.48
N VAL A 19 -0.53 9.48 -9.63
CA VAL A 19 -1.08 10.23 -8.50
C VAL A 19 -2.07 9.36 -7.71
N ALA A 20 -2.96 8.63 -8.38
CA ALA A 20 -3.89 7.73 -7.72
C ALA A 20 -3.16 6.65 -6.91
N ARG A 21 -2.13 6.05 -7.51
CA ARG A 21 -1.29 5.05 -6.85
C ARG A 21 -0.52 5.65 -5.66
N ALA A 22 0.00 6.86 -5.81
CA ALA A 22 0.72 7.54 -4.74
C ALA A 22 -0.15 7.72 -3.49
N PHE A 23 -1.36 8.24 -3.65
CA PHE A 23 -2.30 8.41 -2.54
C PHE A 23 -2.73 7.08 -1.93
N TYR A 24 -2.98 6.08 -2.75
CA TYR A 24 -3.34 4.76 -2.27
C TYR A 24 -2.24 4.14 -1.41
N VAL A 25 -1.00 4.17 -1.88
CA VAL A 25 0.15 3.62 -1.16
C VAL A 25 0.44 4.45 0.10
N ALA A 26 0.37 5.78 0.01
CA ALA A 26 0.70 6.65 1.13
C ALA A 26 -0.21 6.44 2.35
N LYS A 27 -1.51 6.23 2.12
CA LYS A 27 -2.50 6.15 3.20
C LYS A 27 -2.92 4.74 3.59
N SER A 28 -2.52 3.71 2.87
CA SER A 28 -2.89 2.33 3.15
C SER A 28 -1.81 1.60 3.95
N GLY A 29 -2.19 0.53 4.66
CA GLY A 29 -1.30 -0.20 5.54
C GLY A 29 -0.72 0.72 6.63
N ARG A 30 0.58 0.69 6.81
CA ARG A 30 1.27 1.69 7.64
C ARG A 30 1.48 2.96 6.82
N PRO A 31 0.80 4.07 7.11
CA PRO A 31 0.93 5.29 6.32
C PRO A 31 2.38 5.80 6.28
N GLY A 32 2.76 6.34 5.14
CA GLY A 32 4.11 6.84 4.95
C GLY A 32 4.24 7.72 3.71
N PRO A 33 5.36 8.43 3.58
CA PRO A 33 5.58 9.35 2.48
C PRO A 33 5.82 8.63 1.16
N VAL A 34 5.37 9.27 0.09
CA VAL A 34 5.55 8.82 -1.30
C VAL A 34 6.15 9.98 -2.09
N VAL A 35 7.08 9.68 -2.98
CA VAL A 35 7.74 10.67 -3.82
C VAL A 35 7.37 10.45 -5.28
N LEU A 36 6.88 11.51 -5.93
CA LEU A 36 6.67 11.54 -7.36
C LEU A 36 7.63 12.55 -7.97
N ASP A 37 8.46 12.08 -8.89
CA ASP A 37 9.37 12.91 -9.66
C ASP A 37 8.76 13.18 -11.04
N PHE A 38 8.48 14.45 -11.33
CA PHE A 38 7.92 14.87 -12.62
C PHE A 38 9.03 15.24 -13.59
N ALA A 39 9.22 14.45 -14.62
CA ALA A 39 10.10 14.81 -15.71
C ALA A 39 9.59 16.08 -16.40
N LYS A 40 10.52 16.93 -16.87
CA LYS A 40 10.17 18.21 -17.47
C LYS A 40 9.21 18.10 -18.65
N ASN A 41 9.40 17.09 -19.50
CA ASN A 41 8.48 16.84 -20.61
C ASN A 41 7.06 16.51 -20.15
N ALA A 42 6.91 15.72 -19.08
CA ALA A 42 5.61 15.41 -18.52
C ALA A 42 4.87 16.65 -17.99
N GLN A 43 5.61 17.67 -17.54
CA GLN A 43 5.03 18.91 -17.04
C GLN A 43 4.49 19.82 -18.16
N VAL A 44 5.05 19.72 -19.36
CA VAL A 44 4.68 20.59 -20.49
C VAL A 44 3.78 19.91 -21.52
N GLU A 45 3.71 18.59 -21.51
CA GLU A 45 2.82 17.83 -22.39
C GLU A 45 1.36 18.09 -22.06
N LYS A 46 0.51 17.97 -23.06
CA LYS A 46 -0.94 18.04 -22.89
C LYS A 46 -1.54 16.65 -22.93
N SER A 47 -2.50 16.42 -22.05
CA SER A 47 -3.27 15.19 -21.99
C SER A 47 -4.72 15.51 -21.63
N GLU A 48 -5.63 14.61 -21.96
CA GLU A 48 -7.02 14.74 -21.54
C GLU A 48 -7.13 14.53 -20.03
N TYR A 49 -7.99 15.31 -19.38
CA TYR A 49 -8.28 15.12 -17.97
C TYR A 49 -9.10 13.85 -17.78
N ALA A 50 -8.46 12.83 -17.23
CA ALA A 50 -9.07 11.54 -16.96
C ALA A 50 -8.60 11.04 -15.60
N PRO A 51 -9.26 11.43 -14.50
CA PRO A 51 -8.86 10.99 -13.17
C PRO A 51 -8.99 9.47 -13.06
N ALA A 52 -7.96 8.86 -12.51
CA ALA A 52 -7.92 7.42 -12.25
C ALA A 52 -8.36 7.13 -10.81
N LYS A 53 -9.02 5.99 -10.62
CA LYS A 53 -9.27 5.42 -9.30
C LYS A 53 -8.44 4.18 -9.14
N LEU A 54 -7.79 4.05 -8.01
CA LEU A 54 -7.00 2.89 -7.66
C LEU A 54 -7.30 2.49 -6.23
N ASP A 55 -7.92 1.33 -6.06
CA ASP A 55 -8.28 0.75 -4.78
C ASP A 55 -7.65 -0.64 -4.57
N TYR A 56 -6.94 -1.13 -5.56
CA TYR A 56 -6.29 -2.42 -5.54
C TYR A 56 -5.00 -2.42 -6.33
N ILE A 57 -3.94 -2.96 -5.74
CA ILE A 57 -2.66 -3.23 -6.41
C ILE A 57 -2.31 -4.70 -6.15
N ARG A 58 -2.19 -5.48 -7.22
CA ARG A 58 -1.94 -6.93 -7.13
C ARG A 58 -0.68 -7.29 -6.32
N SER A 59 0.36 -6.51 -6.45
CA SER A 59 1.63 -6.72 -5.75
C SER A 59 1.69 -6.11 -4.36
N TYR A 60 0.62 -5.45 -3.92
CA TYR A 60 0.56 -4.75 -2.65
C TYR A 60 -0.78 -4.98 -1.97
N GLN A 61 -0.76 -5.78 -0.92
CA GLN A 61 -1.93 -6.10 -0.12
C GLN A 61 -1.65 -5.71 1.33
N PRO A 62 -2.03 -4.49 1.75
CA PRO A 62 -1.72 -3.99 3.09
C PRO A 62 -2.49 -4.69 4.20
N VAL A 63 -3.62 -5.30 3.89
CA VAL A 63 -4.42 -6.08 4.83
C VAL A 63 -4.45 -7.52 4.36
N PRO A 64 -3.77 -8.44 5.02
CA PRO A 64 -3.80 -9.86 4.65
C PRO A 64 -5.18 -10.45 4.94
N GLU A 65 -5.55 -11.45 4.16
CA GLU A 65 -6.75 -12.25 4.43
C GLU A 65 -6.57 -13.06 5.71
N MET A 66 -7.67 -13.25 6.43
CA MET A 66 -7.65 -14.05 7.63
C MET A 66 -7.53 -15.55 7.26
N ASP A 67 -6.53 -16.20 7.81
CA ASP A 67 -6.36 -17.65 7.71
C ASP A 67 -7.07 -18.32 8.88
N GLU A 68 -8.25 -18.88 8.62
CA GLU A 68 -9.07 -19.54 9.65
C GLU A 68 -8.38 -20.75 10.26
N GLU A 69 -7.62 -21.50 9.49
CA GLU A 69 -6.88 -22.65 10.00
C GLU A 69 -5.80 -22.21 10.99
N ALA A 70 -5.06 -21.17 10.66
CA ALA A 70 -4.05 -20.59 11.56
C ALA A 70 -4.68 -20.05 12.86
N VAL A 71 -5.86 -19.45 12.78
CA VAL A 71 -6.60 -18.99 13.96
C VAL A 71 -7.01 -20.17 14.84
N CYS A 72 -7.50 -21.26 14.27
CA CYS A 72 -7.85 -22.47 15.02
C CYS A 72 -6.62 -23.09 15.69
N GLN A 73 -5.49 -23.18 15.01
CA GLN A 73 -4.24 -23.67 15.58
C GLN A 73 -3.76 -22.80 16.74
N ALA A 74 -3.84 -21.48 16.59
CA ALA A 74 -3.50 -20.53 17.66
C ALA A 74 -4.41 -20.71 18.88
N ALA A 75 -5.71 -20.89 18.66
CA ALA A 75 -6.68 -21.14 19.74
C ALA A 75 -6.37 -22.43 20.51
N GLU A 76 -6.03 -23.50 19.81
CA GLU A 76 -5.62 -24.76 20.44
C GLU A 76 -4.37 -24.59 21.30
N LEU A 77 -3.37 -23.88 20.80
CA LEU A 77 -2.14 -23.60 21.55
C LEU A 77 -2.42 -22.79 22.82
N ILE A 78 -3.26 -21.76 22.73
CA ILE A 78 -3.63 -20.92 23.86
C ILE A 78 -4.39 -21.73 24.91
N ASN A 79 -5.37 -22.55 24.48
CA ASN A 79 -6.20 -23.33 25.38
C ASN A 79 -5.43 -24.47 26.08
N SER A 80 -4.39 -25.00 25.45
CA SER A 80 -3.55 -26.06 26.03
C SER A 80 -2.39 -25.52 26.86
N ALA A 81 -2.10 -24.24 26.81
CA ALA A 81 -0.98 -23.65 27.53
C ALA A 81 -1.34 -23.38 29.01
N GLU A 82 -0.41 -23.69 29.90
CA GLU A 82 -0.55 -23.36 31.33
C GLU A 82 -0.24 -21.87 31.61
N ARG A 83 0.70 -21.27 30.84
CA ARG A 83 1.15 -19.88 31.03
C ARG A 83 1.28 -19.21 29.67
N PRO A 84 0.15 -18.90 29.00
CA PRO A 84 0.23 -18.26 27.69
C PRO A 84 0.72 -16.81 27.80
N LEU A 85 1.60 -16.42 26.89
CA LEU A 85 2.04 -15.03 26.70
C LEU A 85 1.64 -14.59 25.30
N VAL A 86 0.92 -13.49 25.21
CA VAL A 86 0.49 -12.91 23.94
C VAL A 86 1.18 -11.57 23.74
N LEU A 87 1.93 -11.44 22.63
CA LEU A 87 2.57 -10.21 22.24
C LEU A 87 1.82 -9.62 21.04
N VAL A 88 1.24 -8.44 21.23
CA VAL A 88 0.46 -7.75 20.18
C VAL A 88 1.15 -6.45 19.83
N GLY A 89 1.41 -6.29 18.53
CA GLY A 89 1.99 -5.07 18.01
C GLY A 89 1.04 -4.37 17.03
N HIS A 90 1.33 -3.11 16.75
CA HIS A 90 0.69 -2.36 15.68
C HIS A 90 1.60 -2.44 14.43
N PRO A 91 1.07 -2.85 13.26
CA PRO A 91 1.86 -2.93 12.03
C PRO A 91 2.27 -1.56 11.50
#